data_c1afe443bb2635291a607c695f89a605
#
_entry.id   c1afe443bb2635291a607c695f89a605
#
_cell.length_a   1.000
_cell.length_b   1.000
_cell.length_c   1.000
_cell.angle_alpha   90.00
_cell.angle_beta   90.00
_cell.angle_gamma   90.00
#
_symmetry.space_group_name_H-M   'P 1'
#
loop_
_entity.id
_entity.type
_entity.pdbx_description
1 polymer ?
#
loop_
_entity_poly.entity_id
_entity_poly.type
_entity_poly.pdbx_seq_one_letter_code
_entity_poly.pdbx_strand_id
1 'polypeptide(L)'
;MNKENISYTDNLASDELSIPDGRLKQFRHKEFWPDASVVDGVAVYAAEGRTLVYVDENVEEFDVPEGVVNIYHYCFAFCEKLKRIGLPSSLKRIGRRGFFGCVSLKEIVIPESVYIVGEEMLMNCASLEHITLPSLITEIPVRMFCNCRSLQYCVLPEHVQSIDEEAFRRCYSMECIETNKRLEAIGERAFEDCRSLKEFIMPESVKQINLGMFNGCHSLEHLHLSSHINDFGGSLCRDCWNIKQISMTPLNEEGRTRFKNYWEEFSKGMDMKISENPSPESLFWTMDDTLYFGIPRLTNVCLVFCFSKEKEFTIPGFVTNVKREAFTSCKNLRTLRLSPFIMASDKPHDSYVTYGFIFDYWPQVENIIFDETLKNTKYPLTLLG
;
A
#
# COMPACT_ATOMS: atom_id res chain seq x y z
N MET A 1 -12.90 17.08 -33.59
CA MET A 1 -11.44 17.16 -33.61
C MET A 1 -10.92 15.77 -33.41
N ASN A 2 -10.17 15.25 -34.33
CA ASN A 2 -9.80 13.85 -34.45
C ASN A 2 -8.91 13.42 -33.29
N LYS A 3 -9.35 12.41 -32.56
CA LYS A 3 -8.49 11.61 -31.70
C LYS A 3 -7.63 10.76 -32.63
N GLU A 4 -6.42 11.19 -32.89
CA GLU A 4 -5.42 10.29 -33.45
C GLU A 4 -5.07 9.27 -32.40
N ASN A 5 -5.70 8.10 -32.50
CA ASN A 5 -5.27 6.88 -31.84
C ASN A 5 -3.89 6.51 -32.37
N ILE A 6 -2.84 7.00 -31.76
CA ILE A 6 -1.53 6.39 -31.92
C ILE A 6 -1.53 5.20 -30.93
N SER A 7 -2.00 4.07 -31.41
CA SER A 7 -1.75 2.78 -30.80
C SER A 7 -0.25 2.46 -30.95
N TYR A 8 0.56 2.97 -30.03
CA TYR A 8 1.83 2.33 -29.76
C TYR A 8 1.49 1.01 -29.07
N THR A 9 1.48 -0.05 -29.86
CA THR A 9 1.36 -1.41 -29.37
C THR A 9 2.46 -1.62 -28.33
N ASP A 10 2.06 -1.81 -27.09
CA ASP A 10 2.88 -2.36 -25.99
C ASP A 10 3.24 -3.82 -26.29
N ASN A 11 3.91 -4.08 -27.40
CA ASN A 11 4.46 -5.37 -27.78
C ASN A 11 5.99 -5.33 -27.68
N LEU A 12 6.49 -4.91 -26.51
CA LEU A 12 7.78 -5.38 -26.03
C LEU A 12 7.50 -6.24 -24.80
N ALA A 13 6.85 -7.39 -25.07
CA ALA A 13 6.93 -8.53 -24.20
C ALA A 13 8.38 -9.00 -24.22
N SER A 14 9.08 -8.79 -23.14
CA SER A 14 9.93 -9.75 -22.48
C SER A 14 10.72 -9.06 -21.39
N ASP A 15 10.62 -9.61 -20.22
CA ASP A 15 11.33 -9.27 -18.99
C ASP A 15 12.87 -9.49 -19.05
N GLU A 16 13.46 -9.47 -20.25
CA GLU A 16 14.85 -9.75 -20.51
C GLU A 16 15.64 -8.57 -21.09
N LEU A 17 15.41 -7.36 -20.61
CA LEU A 17 16.45 -6.34 -20.74
C LEU A 17 17.20 -6.23 -19.41
N SER A 18 17.95 -7.30 -19.06
CA SER A 18 19.16 -7.13 -18.28
C SER A 18 20.03 -6.14 -19.04
N ILE A 19 20.22 -4.96 -18.53
CA ILE A 19 21.01 -3.91 -19.16
C ILE A 19 22.48 -4.20 -18.83
N PRO A 20 23.24 -4.82 -19.75
CA PRO A 20 24.67 -5.02 -19.57
C PRO A 20 25.45 -3.80 -20.05
N ASP A 21 26.69 -3.68 -19.58
CA ASP A 21 27.68 -2.70 -20.01
C ASP A 21 27.68 -2.46 -21.53
N GLY A 22 27.48 -1.20 -21.94
CA GLY A 22 27.52 -0.80 -23.34
C GLY A 22 26.22 -0.24 -23.92
N ARG A 23 25.38 0.37 -23.11
CA ARG A 23 24.03 0.89 -23.44
C ARG A 23 23.95 1.75 -24.69
N LEU A 24 24.89 2.67 -24.95
CA LEU A 24 24.94 3.44 -26.17
C LEU A 24 25.04 2.57 -27.44
N LYS A 25 25.59 1.33 -27.33
CA LYS A 25 25.70 0.41 -28.48
C LYS A 25 24.36 -0.21 -28.87
N GLN A 26 23.43 -0.38 -27.93
CA GLN A 26 22.10 -0.96 -28.19
C GLN A 26 21.20 0.02 -28.95
N PHE A 27 21.28 1.33 -28.66
CA PHE A 27 20.54 2.36 -29.38
C PHE A 27 21.08 2.67 -30.79
N ARG A 28 22.21 2.10 -31.16
CA ARG A 28 22.70 2.12 -32.56
C ARG A 28 21.89 1.26 -33.49
N HIS A 29 20.93 0.46 -33.01
CA HIS A 29 20.00 -0.27 -33.87
C HIS A 29 18.97 0.70 -34.47
N LYS A 30 19.28 1.23 -35.64
CA LYS A 30 18.40 2.06 -36.46
C LYS A 30 17.03 1.43 -36.76
N GLU A 31 16.87 0.16 -36.45
CA GLU A 31 15.63 -0.58 -36.63
C GLU A 31 14.47 -0.09 -35.76
N PHE A 32 14.77 0.36 -34.52
CA PHE A 32 13.74 0.87 -33.59
C PHE A 32 13.52 2.39 -33.68
N TRP A 33 14.58 3.14 -34.00
CA TRP A 33 14.56 4.59 -34.05
C TRP A 33 15.31 5.07 -35.27
N PRO A 34 14.71 4.98 -36.49
CA PRO A 34 15.40 5.29 -37.76
C PRO A 34 15.84 6.76 -37.88
N ASP A 35 15.18 7.65 -37.12
CA ASP A 35 15.44 9.08 -37.02
C ASP A 35 16.22 9.51 -35.78
N ALA A 36 16.72 8.56 -35.00
CA ALA A 36 17.44 8.89 -33.76
C ALA A 36 18.74 9.63 -34.03
N SER A 37 18.95 10.70 -33.30
CA SER A 37 20.17 11.52 -33.31
C SER A 37 20.83 11.56 -31.95
N VAL A 38 22.16 11.51 -31.93
CA VAL A 38 22.94 11.69 -30.71
C VAL A 38 23.36 13.15 -30.63
N VAL A 39 23.08 13.79 -29.48
CA VAL A 39 23.46 15.17 -29.22
C VAL A 39 24.53 15.18 -28.14
N ASP A 40 25.63 15.86 -28.42
CA ASP A 40 26.81 16.05 -27.56
C ASP A 40 27.41 14.76 -26.97
N GLY A 41 27.13 13.60 -27.60
CA GLY A 41 27.58 12.28 -27.13
C GLY A 41 26.89 11.82 -25.82
N VAL A 42 25.95 12.59 -25.28
CA VAL A 42 25.35 12.39 -23.97
C VAL A 42 23.90 11.94 -24.04
N ALA A 43 23.14 12.40 -25.03
CA ALA A 43 21.72 12.12 -25.13
C ALA A 43 21.29 11.67 -26.54
N VAL A 44 20.29 10.82 -26.61
CA VAL A 44 19.70 10.33 -27.86
C VAL A 44 18.26 10.82 -27.96
N TYR A 45 17.94 11.48 -29.08
CA TYR A 45 16.60 11.97 -29.37
C TYR A 45 16.03 11.28 -30.62
N ALA A 46 14.74 11.13 -30.67
CA ALA A 46 13.98 10.60 -31.78
C ALA A 46 12.72 11.46 -32.02
N ALA A 47 11.96 11.14 -33.09
CA ALA A 47 10.76 11.85 -33.45
C ALA A 47 11.00 13.36 -33.59
N GLU A 48 11.99 13.73 -34.42
CA GLU A 48 12.39 15.13 -34.68
C GLU A 48 12.74 15.90 -33.39
N GLY A 49 13.38 15.21 -32.42
CA GLY A 49 13.77 15.80 -31.14
C GLY A 49 12.67 15.88 -30.10
N ARG A 50 11.44 15.39 -30.39
CA ARG A 50 10.31 15.43 -29.46
C ARG A 50 10.33 14.32 -28.41
N THR A 51 11.12 13.28 -28.61
CA THR A 51 11.26 12.17 -27.66
C THR A 51 12.72 12.04 -27.24
N LEU A 52 12.97 12.13 -25.93
CA LEU A 52 14.26 11.82 -25.34
C LEU A 52 14.29 10.33 -25.03
N VAL A 53 15.18 9.60 -25.71
CA VAL A 53 15.23 8.13 -25.68
C VAL A 53 16.22 7.61 -24.66
N TYR A 54 17.38 8.26 -24.55
CA TYR A 54 18.48 7.81 -23.68
C TYR A 54 19.34 8.98 -23.25
N VAL A 55 19.87 8.89 -22.02
CA VAL A 55 20.90 9.80 -21.49
C VAL A 55 22.03 8.97 -20.89
N ASP A 56 23.29 9.46 -21.07
CA ASP A 56 24.48 8.80 -20.53
C ASP A 56 24.43 8.69 -19.01
N GLU A 57 24.78 7.53 -18.47
CA GLU A 57 24.71 7.23 -17.03
C GLU A 57 25.67 8.04 -16.15
N ASN A 58 26.66 8.71 -16.75
CA ASN A 58 27.64 9.51 -16.04
C ASN A 58 27.23 10.97 -15.82
N VAL A 59 26.07 11.39 -16.31
CA VAL A 59 25.58 12.76 -16.12
C VAL A 59 25.33 13.06 -14.63
N GLU A 60 25.77 14.21 -14.18
CA GLU A 60 25.49 14.70 -12.82
C GLU A 60 24.29 15.67 -12.80
N GLU A 61 24.11 16.41 -13.88
CA GLU A 61 23.01 17.34 -14.09
C GLU A 61 22.55 17.25 -15.55
N PHE A 62 21.26 17.39 -15.75
CA PHE A 62 20.68 17.39 -17.10
C PHE A 62 19.43 18.28 -17.19
N ASP A 63 19.39 19.16 -18.17
CA ASP A 63 18.20 19.94 -18.49
C ASP A 63 17.61 19.41 -19.80
N VAL A 64 16.42 18.83 -19.70
CA VAL A 64 15.70 18.34 -20.89
C VAL A 64 15.24 19.56 -21.70
N PRO A 65 15.60 19.67 -23.01
CA PRO A 65 15.26 20.84 -23.81
C PRO A 65 13.76 21.07 -23.98
N GLU A 66 13.36 22.34 -24.11
CA GLU A 66 12.00 22.67 -24.52
C GLU A 66 11.69 22.07 -25.90
N GLY A 67 10.44 21.63 -26.10
CA GLY A 67 10.01 20.90 -27.30
C GLY A 67 10.01 19.39 -27.13
N VAL A 68 10.73 18.84 -26.14
CA VAL A 68 10.61 17.43 -25.77
C VAL A 68 9.26 17.21 -25.10
N VAL A 69 8.49 16.27 -25.65
CA VAL A 69 7.14 15.93 -25.14
C VAL A 69 7.12 14.56 -24.45
N ASN A 70 8.10 13.70 -24.72
CA ASN A 70 8.19 12.37 -24.13
C ASN A 70 9.61 12.09 -23.61
N ILE A 71 9.69 11.54 -22.41
CA ILE A 71 10.86 10.81 -21.90
C ILE A 71 10.53 9.32 -22.06
N TYR A 72 11.36 8.60 -22.81
CA TYR A 72 11.12 7.21 -23.13
C TYR A 72 11.40 6.28 -21.92
N HIS A 73 10.99 5.02 -22.05
CA HIS A 73 11.25 4.01 -21.02
C HIS A 73 12.75 3.88 -20.75
N TYR A 74 13.13 3.79 -19.47
CA TYR A 74 14.52 3.65 -19.00
C TYR A 74 15.48 4.79 -19.40
N CYS A 75 14.99 5.92 -19.84
CA CYS A 75 15.80 7.00 -20.41
C CYS A 75 16.96 7.44 -19.51
N PHE A 76 16.69 7.67 -18.22
CA PHE A 76 17.69 7.99 -17.18
C PHE A 76 17.94 6.82 -16.24
N ALA A 77 17.55 5.58 -16.60
CA ALA A 77 17.74 4.46 -15.70
C ALA A 77 19.22 4.28 -15.35
N PHE A 78 19.50 4.15 -14.03
CA PHE A 78 20.84 4.03 -13.45
C PHE A 78 21.78 5.22 -13.71
N CYS A 79 21.27 6.39 -13.98
CA CYS A 79 22.08 7.61 -13.88
C CYS A 79 22.37 7.88 -12.39
N GLU A 80 23.25 7.04 -11.81
CA GLU A 80 23.51 7.02 -10.36
C GLU A 80 24.13 8.33 -9.85
N LYS A 81 24.81 9.08 -10.74
CA LYS A 81 25.44 10.35 -10.41
C LYS A 81 24.51 11.55 -10.56
N LEU A 82 23.31 11.36 -11.14
CA LEU A 82 22.37 12.43 -11.42
C LEU A 82 21.87 13.07 -10.12
N LYS A 83 22.21 14.33 -9.92
CA LYS A 83 21.84 15.13 -8.74
C LYS A 83 20.70 16.09 -9.03
N ARG A 84 20.64 16.61 -10.27
CA ARG A 84 19.67 17.60 -10.71
C ARG A 84 19.13 17.27 -12.11
N ILE A 85 17.82 17.42 -12.26
CA ILE A 85 17.12 17.28 -13.53
C ILE A 85 16.19 18.46 -13.72
N GLY A 86 16.28 19.13 -14.88
CA GLY A 86 15.30 20.11 -15.34
C GLY A 86 14.37 19.48 -16.35
N LEU A 87 13.06 19.57 -16.13
CA LEU A 87 12.03 19.05 -17.01
C LEU A 87 11.25 20.20 -17.69
N PRO A 88 11.06 20.17 -19.03
CA PRO A 88 10.47 21.28 -19.76
C PRO A 88 8.95 21.33 -19.61
N SER A 89 8.38 22.52 -19.82
CA SER A 89 6.93 22.73 -19.80
C SER A 89 6.19 22.05 -20.95
N SER A 90 6.91 21.67 -22.00
CA SER A 90 6.39 20.91 -23.15
C SER A 90 6.16 19.42 -22.83
N LEU A 91 6.76 18.88 -21.74
CA LEU A 91 6.72 17.46 -21.41
C LEU A 91 5.30 16.99 -21.10
N LYS A 92 4.91 15.83 -21.65
CA LYS A 92 3.58 15.23 -21.48
C LYS A 92 3.62 13.84 -20.86
N ARG A 93 4.71 13.11 -21.07
CA ARG A 93 4.83 11.72 -20.66
C ARG A 93 6.22 11.39 -20.16
N ILE A 94 6.28 10.57 -19.10
CA ILE A 94 7.51 9.94 -18.61
C ILE A 94 7.26 8.43 -18.60
N GLY A 95 8.07 7.69 -19.34
CA GLY A 95 7.91 6.26 -19.52
C GLY A 95 8.27 5.43 -18.30
N ARG A 96 7.96 4.12 -18.36
CA ARG A 96 8.30 3.13 -17.35
C ARG A 96 9.80 3.20 -17.01
N ARG A 97 10.15 3.16 -15.71
CA ARG A 97 11.53 3.22 -15.24
C ARG A 97 12.32 4.42 -15.75
N GLY A 98 11.66 5.53 -16.06
CA GLY A 98 12.29 6.70 -16.66
C GLY A 98 13.50 7.21 -15.89
N PHE A 99 13.43 7.17 -14.55
CA PHE A 99 14.49 7.56 -13.60
C PHE A 99 14.86 6.43 -12.63
N PHE A 100 14.66 5.19 -13.02
CA PHE A 100 14.97 4.03 -12.18
C PHE A 100 16.43 4.02 -11.71
N GLY A 101 16.64 3.94 -10.39
CA GLY A 101 18.00 3.82 -9.84
C GLY A 101 18.84 5.10 -9.92
N CYS A 102 18.23 6.28 -10.07
CA CYS A 102 18.93 7.56 -9.92
C CYS A 102 19.19 7.84 -8.42
N VAL A 103 20.15 7.10 -7.85
CA VAL A 103 20.36 7.04 -6.39
C VAL A 103 20.83 8.36 -5.77
N SER A 104 21.40 9.28 -6.55
CA SER A 104 21.87 10.59 -6.07
C SER A 104 20.86 11.72 -6.23
N LEU A 105 19.72 11.46 -6.91
CA LEU A 105 18.68 12.46 -7.16
C LEU A 105 17.92 12.73 -5.85
N LYS A 106 17.98 14.01 -5.38
CA LYS A 106 17.36 14.40 -4.12
C LYS A 106 15.96 14.98 -4.28
N GLU A 107 15.72 15.65 -5.39
CA GLU A 107 14.43 16.26 -5.68
C GLU A 107 14.09 16.15 -7.16
N ILE A 108 12.82 16.11 -7.47
CA ILE A 108 12.31 16.19 -8.83
C ILE A 108 10.97 16.92 -8.83
N VAL A 109 10.83 17.88 -9.73
CA VAL A 109 9.58 18.59 -10.00
C VAL A 109 9.05 18.12 -11.34
N ILE A 110 7.93 17.39 -11.31
CA ILE A 110 7.26 16.94 -12.54
C ILE A 110 6.36 18.10 -13.03
N PRO A 111 6.56 18.60 -14.26
CA PRO A 111 5.77 19.71 -14.76
C PRO A 111 4.26 19.44 -14.81
N GLU A 112 3.45 20.46 -14.56
CA GLU A 112 1.98 20.37 -14.60
C GLU A 112 1.42 19.91 -15.96
N SER A 113 2.21 20.01 -17.02
CA SER A 113 1.87 19.54 -18.35
C SER A 113 1.89 18.02 -18.52
N VAL A 114 2.51 17.29 -17.56
CA VAL A 114 2.62 15.82 -17.59
C VAL A 114 1.31 15.21 -17.08
N TYR A 115 0.77 14.27 -17.84
CA TYR A 115 -0.45 13.55 -17.50
C TYR A 115 -0.30 12.02 -17.57
N ILE A 116 0.87 11.52 -17.98
CA ILE A 116 1.20 10.08 -17.96
C ILE A 116 2.57 9.91 -17.31
N VAL A 117 2.59 9.09 -16.25
CA VAL A 117 3.80 8.63 -15.58
C VAL A 117 3.81 7.11 -15.58
N GLY A 118 4.96 6.50 -15.86
CA GLY A 118 5.05 5.05 -16.02
C GLY A 118 5.34 4.32 -14.71
N GLU A 119 5.08 3.01 -14.73
CA GLU A 119 5.45 2.10 -13.63
C GLU A 119 6.94 2.20 -13.28
N GLU A 120 7.25 2.03 -11.99
CA GLU A 120 8.63 2.01 -11.48
C GLU A 120 9.45 3.26 -11.83
N MET A 121 8.77 4.38 -12.18
CA MET A 121 9.43 5.57 -12.75
C MET A 121 10.59 6.07 -11.89
N LEU A 122 10.44 6.11 -10.58
CA LEU A 122 11.43 6.55 -9.59
C LEU A 122 11.89 5.42 -8.64
N MET A 123 11.61 4.16 -9.00
CA MET A 123 12.02 3.03 -8.15
C MET A 123 13.53 3.05 -7.91
N ASN A 124 13.95 2.83 -6.66
CA ASN A 124 15.34 2.85 -6.20
C ASN A 124 16.02 4.23 -6.25
N CYS A 125 15.30 5.34 -6.31
CA CYS A 125 15.88 6.68 -6.10
C CYS A 125 16.11 6.90 -4.60
N ALA A 126 17.15 6.26 -4.06
CA ALA A 126 17.34 6.11 -2.62
C ALA A 126 17.51 7.44 -1.86
N SER A 127 18.08 8.48 -2.51
CA SER A 127 18.27 9.80 -1.93
C SER A 127 17.14 10.78 -2.18
N LEU A 128 16.06 10.37 -2.87
CA LEU A 128 14.94 11.25 -3.16
C LEU A 128 14.24 11.66 -1.87
N GLU A 129 14.33 12.94 -1.53
CA GLU A 129 13.77 13.55 -0.33
C GLU A 129 12.40 14.21 -0.64
N HIS A 130 12.30 14.83 -1.83
CA HIS A 130 11.14 15.63 -2.23
C HIS A 130 10.68 15.34 -3.66
N ILE A 131 9.37 15.31 -3.83
CA ILE A 131 8.71 15.19 -5.15
C ILE A 131 7.57 16.18 -5.26
N THR A 132 7.46 16.84 -6.42
CA THR A 132 6.24 17.56 -6.82
C THR A 132 5.59 16.79 -7.95
N LEU A 133 4.36 16.33 -7.73
CA LEU A 133 3.56 15.60 -8.70
C LEU A 133 2.64 16.54 -9.48
N PRO A 134 2.42 16.32 -10.79
CA PRO A 134 1.53 17.14 -11.59
C PRO A 134 0.06 16.86 -11.26
N SER A 135 -0.78 17.87 -11.36
CA SER A 135 -2.19 17.78 -10.98
C SER A 135 -3.04 16.87 -11.88
N LEU A 136 -2.57 16.55 -13.09
CA LEU A 136 -3.34 15.82 -14.09
C LEU A 136 -3.21 14.30 -14.04
N ILE A 137 -2.32 13.74 -13.23
CA ILE A 137 -2.22 12.28 -13.08
C ILE A 137 -3.41 11.73 -12.31
N THR A 138 -3.85 10.53 -12.66
CA THR A 138 -5.01 9.87 -12.06
C THR A 138 -4.65 8.66 -11.20
N GLU A 139 -3.39 8.26 -11.23
CA GLU A 139 -2.87 7.10 -10.48
C GLU A 139 -1.43 7.34 -10.02
N ILE A 140 -1.04 6.67 -8.96
CA ILE A 140 0.36 6.45 -8.60
C ILE A 140 0.70 5.03 -9.04
N PRO A 141 1.43 4.85 -10.14
CA PRO A 141 1.64 3.54 -10.75
C PRO A 141 2.40 2.55 -9.88
N VAL A 142 2.32 1.28 -10.28
CA VAL A 142 3.03 0.15 -9.64
C VAL A 142 4.48 0.49 -9.37
N ARG A 143 4.91 0.34 -8.11
CA ARG A 143 6.29 0.54 -7.63
C ARG A 143 6.90 1.90 -7.95
N MET A 144 6.11 2.94 -8.24
CA MET A 144 6.64 4.24 -8.68
C MET A 144 7.72 4.78 -7.75
N PHE A 145 7.53 4.70 -6.43
CA PHE A 145 8.45 5.15 -5.39
C PHE A 145 9.08 4.01 -4.58
N CYS A 146 8.97 2.76 -5.05
CA CYS A 146 9.52 1.63 -4.30
C CYS A 146 11.02 1.82 -4.04
N ASN A 147 11.46 1.68 -2.78
CA ASN A 147 12.83 1.96 -2.32
C ASN A 147 13.29 3.44 -2.43
N CYS A 148 12.41 4.42 -2.49
CA CYS A 148 12.76 5.82 -2.26
C CYS A 148 12.96 6.05 -0.76
N ARG A 149 14.11 5.59 -0.25
CA ARG A 149 14.36 5.43 1.20
C ARG A 149 14.35 6.73 1.98
N SER A 150 14.69 7.84 1.31
CA SER A 150 14.79 9.18 1.92
C SER A 150 13.52 10.01 1.72
N LEU A 151 12.52 9.54 0.99
CA LEU A 151 11.28 10.27 0.74
C LEU A 151 10.52 10.45 2.07
N GLN A 152 10.32 11.72 2.46
CA GLN A 152 9.78 12.06 3.78
C GLN A 152 8.27 12.27 3.75
N TYR A 153 7.74 12.88 2.70
CA TYR A 153 6.31 13.09 2.54
C TYR A 153 5.91 13.11 1.06
N CYS A 154 4.64 12.87 0.82
CA CYS A 154 4.04 12.99 -0.50
C CYS A 154 2.64 13.58 -0.38
N VAL A 155 2.31 14.54 -1.26
CA VAL A 155 0.96 15.08 -1.40
C VAL A 155 0.36 14.49 -2.67
N LEU A 156 -0.76 13.77 -2.54
CA LEU A 156 -1.44 13.22 -3.70
C LEU A 156 -2.22 14.32 -4.44
N PRO A 157 -2.01 14.48 -5.75
CA PRO A 157 -2.83 15.36 -6.57
C PRO A 157 -4.33 15.05 -6.46
N GLU A 158 -5.16 16.06 -6.63
CA GLU A 158 -6.62 15.95 -6.43
C GLU A 158 -7.30 14.91 -7.32
N HIS A 159 -6.73 14.62 -8.49
CA HIS A 159 -7.31 13.69 -9.48
C HIS A 159 -6.84 12.25 -9.31
N VAL A 160 -5.92 11.97 -8.40
CA VAL A 160 -5.45 10.60 -8.15
C VAL A 160 -6.58 9.76 -7.54
N GLN A 161 -6.91 8.66 -8.20
CA GLN A 161 -7.96 7.71 -7.79
C GLN A 161 -7.38 6.40 -7.29
N SER A 162 -6.13 6.05 -7.68
CA SER A 162 -5.47 4.84 -7.21
C SER A 162 -4.02 5.07 -6.79
N ILE A 163 -3.60 4.32 -5.79
CA ILE A 163 -2.21 4.04 -5.45
C ILE A 163 -2.03 2.55 -5.75
N ASP A 164 -1.20 2.20 -6.71
CA ASP A 164 -1.08 0.83 -7.17
C ASP A 164 -0.12 -0.02 -6.30
N GLU A 165 0.06 -1.30 -6.69
CA GLU A 165 0.85 -2.28 -5.96
C GLU A 165 2.26 -1.78 -5.64
N GLU A 166 2.68 -1.90 -4.37
CA GLU A 166 4.01 -1.56 -3.86
C GLU A 166 4.47 -0.12 -4.16
N ALA A 167 3.55 0.81 -4.47
CA ALA A 167 3.88 2.15 -4.96
C ALA A 167 4.85 2.92 -4.04
N PHE A 168 4.69 2.83 -2.71
CA PHE A 168 5.56 3.44 -1.71
C PHE A 168 6.32 2.41 -0.85
N ARG A 169 6.41 1.17 -1.32
CA ARG A 169 7.10 0.12 -0.56
C ARG A 169 8.53 0.51 -0.24
N ARG A 170 8.95 0.35 1.03
CA ARG A 170 10.29 0.69 1.55
C ARG A 170 10.68 2.17 1.44
N CYS A 171 9.71 3.07 1.47
CA CYS A 171 9.96 4.48 1.72
C CYS A 171 10.21 4.67 3.22
N TYR A 172 11.40 4.27 3.68
CA TYR A 172 11.71 4.14 5.12
C TYR A 172 11.56 5.45 5.91
N SER A 173 11.83 6.59 5.27
CA SER A 173 11.77 7.92 5.91
C SER A 173 10.42 8.60 5.79
N MET A 174 9.43 7.98 5.10
CA MET A 174 8.11 8.59 4.92
C MET A 174 7.41 8.75 6.26
N GLU A 175 7.20 9.99 6.67
CA GLU A 175 6.53 10.33 7.93
C GLU A 175 5.03 10.52 7.76
N CYS A 176 4.61 11.06 6.63
CA CYS A 176 3.19 11.24 6.30
C CYS A 176 2.94 11.22 4.79
N ILE A 177 1.69 10.96 4.43
CA ILE A 177 1.17 11.11 3.08
C ILE A 177 -0.18 11.83 3.16
N GLU A 178 -0.34 12.88 2.39
CA GLU A 178 -1.61 13.57 2.28
C GLU A 178 -2.43 12.95 1.15
N THR A 179 -3.49 12.24 1.52
CA THR A 179 -4.43 11.64 0.57
C THR A 179 -5.49 12.65 0.12
N ASN A 180 -6.10 12.39 -1.03
CA ASN A 180 -7.22 13.20 -1.53
C ASN A 180 -8.56 12.44 -1.38
N LYS A 181 -9.68 13.15 -1.54
CA LYS A 181 -11.03 12.59 -1.37
C LYS A 181 -11.50 11.70 -2.53
N ARG A 182 -10.76 11.65 -3.64
CA ARG A 182 -11.07 10.84 -4.82
C ARG A 182 -10.32 9.52 -4.85
N LEU A 183 -9.43 9.27 -3.89
CA LEU A 183 -8.69 8.03 -3.79
C LEU A 183 -9.64 6.88 -3.47
N GLU A 184 -9.83 5.95 -4.40
CA GLU A 184 -10.78 4.83 -4.31
C GLU A 184 -10.09 3.49 -4.06
N ALA A 185 -8.83 3.36 -4.51
CA ALA A 185 -8.08 2.12 -4.43
C ALA A 185 -6.66 2.33 -3.90
N ILE A 186 -6.22 1.40 -3.04
CA ILE A 186 -4.84 1.31 -2.56
C ILE A 186 -4.40 -0.14 -2.77
N GLY A 187 -3.36 -0.34 -3.55
CA GLY A 187 -2.85 -1.64 -3.97
C GLY A 187 -2.21 -2.47 -2.85
N GLU A 188 -1.89 -3.72 -3.18
CA GLU A 188 -1.19 -4.62 -2.26
C GLU A 188 0.17 -4.05 -1.87
N ARG A 189 0.54 -4.15 -0.58
CA ARG A 189 1.82 -3.69 -0.04
C ARG A 189 2.19 -2.25 -0.37
N ALA A 190 1.18 -1.39 -0.67
CA ALA A 190 1.42 -0.03 -1.12
C ALA A 190 2.35 0.77 -0.19
N PHE A 191 2.23 0.56 1.13
CA PHE A 191 3.05 1.21 2.17
C PHE A 191 3.88 0.20 2.98
N GLU A 192 4.14 -1.00 2.45
CA GLU A 192 4.97 -1.99 3.16
C GLU A 192 6.35 -1.41 3.48
N ASP A 193 6.81 -1.56 4.73
CA ASP A 193 8.07 -1.03 5.24
C ASP A 193 8.18 0.52 5.19
N CYS A 194 7.10 1.29 5.23
CA CYS A 194 7.16 2.73 5.51
C CYS A 194 7.39 2.93 7.02
N ARG A 195 8.65 2.73 7.44
CA ARG A 195 9.01 2.56 8.87
C ARG A 195 8.80 3.78 9.73
N SER A 196 8.85 4.98 9.13
CA SER A 196 8.67 6.26 9.83
C SER A 196 7.25 6.79 9.78
N LEU A 197 6.33 6.14 9.05
CA LEU A 197 4.94 6.55 8.93
C LEU A 197 4.26 6.48 10.31
N LYS A 198 3.77 7.62 10.79
CA LYS A 198 3.20 7.76 12.15
C LYS A 198 1.68 7.66 12.15
N GLU A 199 1.06 8.18 11.10
CA GLU A 199 -0.39 8.25 10.96
C GLU A 199 -0.79 8.00 9.52
N PHE A 200 -1.93 7.36 9.33
CA PHE A 200 -2.58 7.24 8.03
C PHE A 200 -4.08 7.43 8.17
N ILE A 201 -4.63 8.37 7.39
CA ILE A 201 -6.07 8.63 7.30
C ILE A 201 -6.56 8.11 5.95
N MET A 202 -7.32 7.02 6.01
CA MET A 202 -7.89 6.40 4.81
C MET A 202 -9.13 7.20 4.36
N PRO A 203 -9.19 7.66 3.10
CA PRO A 203 -10.37 8.34 2.58
C PRO A 203 -11.61 7.44 2.59
N GLU A 204 -12.79 8.05 2.79
CA GLU A 204 -14.07 7.32 2.82
C GLU A 204 -14.45 6.65 1.48
N SER A 205 -13.83 7.08 0.38
CA SER A 205 -13.99 6.46 -0.94
C SER A 205 -13.34 5.07 -1.05
N VAL A 206 -12.37 4.75 -0.18
CA VAL A 206 -11.70 3.44 -0.16
C VAL A 206 -12.61 2.39 0.48
N LYS A 207 -12.86 1.31 -0.25
CA LYS A 207 -13.79 0.23 0.18
C LYS A 207 -13.10 -1.10 0.43
N GLN A 208 -11.81 -1.21 0.12
CA GLN A 208 -11.06 -2.47 0.23
C GLN A 208 -9.73 -2.26 0.91
N ILE A 209 -9.37 -3.20 1.77
CA ILE A 209 -8.01 -3.33 2.31
C ILE A 209 -7.32 -4.48 1.60
N ASN A 210 -6.28 -4.16 0.84
CA ASN A 210 -5.48 -5.14 0.15
C ASN A 210 -4.36 -5.72 1.03
N LEU A 211 -3.78 -6.85 0.58
CA LEU A 211 -2.79 -7.62 1.32
C LEU A 211 -1.58 -6.76 1.71
N GLY A 212 -1.25 -6.77 3.00
CA GLY A 212 0.01 -6.24 3.51
C GLY A 212 0.18 -4.72 3.41
N MET A 213 -0.91 -3.98 3.27
CA MET A 213 -0.91 -2.55 2.95
C MET A 213 0.06 -1.75 3.84
N PHE A 214 0.08 -2.00 5.15
CA PHE A 214 0.95 -1.32 6.12
C PHE A 214 1.93 -2.26 6.84
N ASN A 215 2.23 -3.43 6.28
CA ASN A 215 3.18 -4.35 6.93
C ASN A 215 4.53 -3.67 7.15
N GLY A 216 5.11 -3.82 8.33
CA GLY A 216 6.41 -3.23 8.68
C GLY A 216 6.42 -1.71 8.89
N CYS A 217 5.25 -1.07 9.03
CA CYS A 217 5.17 0.34 9.42
C CYS A 217 5.41 0.48 10.92
N HIS A 218 6.68 0.39 11.32
CA HIS A 218 7.07 0.25 12.72
C HIS A 218 6.67 1.44 13.60
N SER A 219 6.60 2.65 13.04
CA SER A 219 6.26 3.89 13.76
C SER A 219 4.78 4.24 13.71
N LEU A 220 3.95 3.45 13.02
CA LEU A 220 2.53 3.74 12.86
C LEU A 220 1.83 3.70 14.22
N GLU A 221 1.33 4.85 14.66
CA GLU A 221 0.65 5.03 15.93
C GLU A 221 -0.86 5.13 15.78
N HIS A 222 -1.31 5.81 14.73
CA HIS A 222 -2.71 6.08 14.47
C HIS A 222 -3.10 5.65 13.06
N LEU A 223 -4.08 4.75 12.97
CA LEU A 223 -4.64 4.30 11.70
C LEU A 223 -6.14 4.58 11.69
N HIS A 224 -6.55 5.50 10.81
CA HIS A 224 -7.94 5.79 10.59
C HIS A 224 -8.42 5.07 9.33
N LEU A 225 -9.37 4.14 9.48
CA LEU A 225 -9.94 3.36 8.39
C LEU A 225 -11.23 4.01 7.88
N SER A 226 -11.51 3.84 6.59
CA SER A 226 -12.79 4.20 6.00
C SER A 226 -13.93 3.40 6.61
N SER A 227 -15.06 4.06 6.85
CA SER A 227 -16.28 3.41 7.32
C SER A 227 -16.96 2.54 6.24
N HIS A 228 -16.52 2.61 5.00
CA HIS A 228 -17.10 1.90 3.87
C HIS A 228 -16.34 0.63 3.47
N ILE A 229 -15.36 0.22 4.27
CA ILE A 229 -14.60 -1.01 3.97
C ILE A 229 -15.51 -2.23 4.06
N ASN A 230 -15.64 -2.94 2.97
CA ASN A 230 -16.46 -4.13 2.83
C ASN A 230 -15.69 -5.36 2.33
N ASP A 231 -14.40 -5.19 2.01
CA ASP A 231 -13.52 -6.29 1.60
C ASP A 231 -12.16 -6.20 2.29
N PHE A 232 -11.60 -7.38 2.61
CA PHE A 232 -10.36 -7.50 3.33
C PHE A 232 -9.48 -8.62 2.75
N GLY A 233 -8.44 -8.23 2.03
CA GLY A 233 -7.55 -9.14 1.30
C GLY A 233 -6.49 -9.84 2.15
N GLY A 234 -6.36 -9.55 3.44
CA GLY A 234 -5.39 -10.24 4.28
C GLY A 234 -4.72 -9.38 5.35
N SER A 235 -3.40 -9.56 5.58
CA SER A 235 -2.64 -8.85 6.60
C SER A 235 -2.70 -7.33 6.37
N LEU A 236 -3.14 -6.59 7.39
CA LEU A 236 -3.22 -5.13 7.34
C LEU A 236 -1.93 -4.48 7.86
N CYS A 237 -1.50 -4.87 9.06
CA CYS A 237 -0.51 -4.16 9.87
C CYS A 237 0.48 -5.14 10.54
N ARG A 238 0.96 -6.18 9.83
CA ARG A 238 1.99 -7.04 10.39
C ARG A 238 3.23 -6.23 10.75
N ASP A 239 3.78 -6.47 11.95
CA ASP A 239 4.96 -5.78 12.48
C ASP A 239 4.78 -4.25 12.69
N CYS A 240 3.54 -3.77 12.87
CA CYS A 240 3.24 -2.41 13.28
C CYS A 240 3.23 -2.31 14.82
N TRP A 241 4.42 -2.20 15.41
CA TRP A 241 4.59 -2.40 16.85
C TRP A 241 4.20 -1.21 17.73
N ASN A 242 3.95 -0.05 17.14
CA ASN A 242 3.65 1.17 17.87
C ASN A 242 2.20 1.61 17.77
N ILE A 243 1.32 0.82 17.17
CA ILE A 243 -0.10 1.17 17.06
C ILE A 243 -0.66 1.42 18.48
N LYS A 244 -1.28 2.59 18.61
CA LYS A 244 -1.97 3.07 19.81
C LYS A 244 -3.48 3.11 19.60
N GLN A 245 -3.90 3.37 18.36
CA GLN A 245 -5.30 3.52 18.03
C GLN A 245 -5.57 3.12 16.58
N ILE A 246 -6.63 2.34 16.39
CA ILE A 246 -7.29 2.14 15.11
C ILE A 246 -8.70 2.70 15.24
N SER A 247 -9.05 3.65 14.39
CA SER A 247 -10.37 4.30 14.42
C SER A 247 -11.04 4.21 13.06
N MET A 248 -12.34 4.44 13.01
CA MET A 248 -13.13 4.52 11.78
C MET A 248 -14.01 5.75 11.82
N THR A 249 -14.27 6.35 10.67
CA THR A 249 -15.18 7.49 10.60
C THR A 249 -16.59 7.05 11.01
N PRO A 250 -17.22 7.72 12.00
CA PRO A 250 -18.56 7.36 12.41
C PRO A 250 -19.56 7.67 11.28
N LEU A 251 -20.47 6.73 11.04
CA LEU A 251 -21.58 6.90 10.11
C LEU A 251 -22.47 8.11 10.43
N ASN A 252 -23.31 8.44 9.44
CA ASN A 252 -24.46 9.33 9.65
C ASN A 252 -25.39 8.80 10.77
N GLU A 253 -26.26 9.66 11.31
CA GLU A 253 -27.12 9.30 12.46
C GLU A 253 -28.01 8.07 12.23
N GLU A 254 -28.47 7.83 11.01
CA GLU A 254 -29.33 6.71 10.67
C GLU A 254 -28.59 5.37 10.75
N GLY A 255 -27.38 5.33 10.22
CA GLY A 255 -26.48 4.17 10.33
C GLY A 255 -26.08 3.89 11.77
N ARG A 256 -25.78 4.94 12.57
CA ARG A 256 -25.46 4.82 13.99
C ARG A 256 -26.62 4.22 14.77
N THR A 257 -27.87 4.65 14.51
CA THR A 257 -29.05 4.18 15.24
C THR A 257 -29.32 2.70 14.96
N ARG A 258 -29.24 2.28 13.69
CA ARG A 258 -29.42 0.88 13.28
C ARG A 258 -28.40 -0.04 13.95
N PHE A 259 -27.15 0.38 13.98
CA PHE A 259 -26.07 -0.41 14.52
C PHE A 259 -26.06 -0.41 16.05
N LYS A 260 -26.38 0.74 16.67
CA LYS A 260 -26.50 0.89 18.12
C LYS A 260 -27.51 -0.09 18.71
N ASN A 261 -28.69 -0.19 18.11
CA ASN A 261 -29.74 -1.11 18.55
C ASN A 261 -29.25 -2.58 18.45
N TYR A 262 -28.52 -2.92 17.41
CA TYR A 262 -27.96 -4.24 17.23
C TYR A 262 -26.86 -4.55 18.25
N TRP A 263 -25.95 -3.59 18.51
CA TRP A 263 -24.89 -3.72 19.49
C TRP A 263 -25.39 -3.72 20.92
N GLU A 264 -26.40 -2.93 21.24
CA GLU A 264 -27.02 -2.93 22.57
C GLU A 264 -27.67 -4.31 22.87
N GLU A 265 -28.23 -4.96 21.87
CA GLU A 265 -28.77 -6.31 22.02
C GLU A 265 -27.67 -7.36 22.14
N PHE A 266 -26.58 -7.21 21.38
CA PHE A 266 -25.42 -8.11 21.43
C PHE A 266 -24.61 -7.95 22.71
N SER A 267 -24.39 -6.72 23.18
CA SER A 267 -23.58 -6.42 24.35
C SER A 267 -24.32 -6.62 25.69
N LYS A 268 -25.62 -6.91 25.64
CA LYS A 268 -26.37 -7.25 26.87
C LYS A 268 -25.76 -8.47 27.57
N GLY A 269 -25.05 -8.21 28.66
CA GLY A 269 -24.36 -9.23 29.49
C GLY A 269 -22.88 -9.36 29.26
N MET A 270 -22.28 -8.46 28.49
CA MET A 270 -20.81 -8.33 28.35
C MET A 270 -20.35 -7.03 29.01
N ASP A 271 -19.41 -7.16 29.95
CA ASP A 271 -18.75 -6.00 30.59
C ASP A 271 -17.62 -5.50 29.66
N MET A 272 -18.02 -4.81 28.59
CA MET A 272 -17.08 -4.42 27.53
C MET A 272 -17.15 -2.92 27.22
N LYS A 273 -15.98 -2.27 27.22
CA LYS A 273 -15.80 -0.91 26.71
C LYS A 273 -15.54 -0.96 25.21
N ILE A 274 -16.56 -0.67 24.42
CA ILE A 274 -16.40 -0.46 22.98
C ILE A 274 -15.94 0.97 22.76
N SER A 275 -14.72 1.15 22.25
CA SER A 275 -14.11 2.48 22.11
C SER A 275 -14.76 3.34 21.03
N GLU A 276 -15.33 2.75 19.97
CA GLU A 276 -16.04 3.47 18.92
C GLU A 276 -17.09 2.58 18.24
N ASN A 277 -18.20 3.19 17.80
CA ASN A 277 -19.27 2.47 17.09
C ASN A 277 -18.81 2.08 15.69
N PRO A 278 -18.86 0.79 15.33
CA PRO A 278 -18.61 0.37 13.97
C PRO A 278 -19.71 0.86 13.02
N SER A 279 -19.34 1.02 11.75
CA SER A 279 -20.25 1.35 10.67
C SER A 279 -21.06 0.12 10.24
N PRO A 280 -22.38 0.19 9.98
CA PRO A 280 -23.12 -0.92 9.38
C PRO A 280 -22.69 -1.26 7.96
N GLU A 281 -21.94 -0.36 7.29
CA GLU A 281 -21.39 -0.61 5.95
C GLU A 281 -19.98 -1.20 6.03
N SER A 282 -19.27 -1.03 7.15
CA SER A 282 -17.98 -1.67 7.41
C SER A 282 -18.18 -2.94 8.24
N LEU A 283 -17.55 -4.01 7.82
CA LEU A 283 -17.45 -5.25 8.61
C LEU A 283 -16.32 -5.20 9.64
N PHE A 284 -15.54 -4.09 9.67
CA PHE A 284 -14.49 -3.87 10.66
C PHE A 284 -15.00 -3.14 11.90
N TRP A 285 -14.47 -3.51 13.06
CA TRP A 285 -14.71 -2.82 14.32
C TRP A 285 -13.58 -3.12 15.31
N THR A 286 -13.42 -2.26 16.29
CA THR A 286 -12.42 -2.40 17.34
C THR A 286 -13.06 -2.62 18.70
N MET A 287 -12.41 -3.44 19.50
CA MET A 287 -12.74 -3.65 20.91
C MET A 287 -11.44 -3.81 21.68
N ASP A 288 -11.27 -3.02 22.74
CA ASP A 288 -10.01 -2.91 23.43
C ASP A 288 -8.86 -2.68 22.41
N ASP A 289 -7.75 -3.38 22.55
CA ASP A 289 -6.61 -3.28 21.65
C ASP A 289 -6.68 -4.26 20.46
N THR A 290 -7.87 -4.47 19.88
CA THR A 290 -8.05 -5.50 18.84
C THR A 290 -9.00 -5.07 17.74
N LEU A 291 -8.62 -5.34 16.50
CA LEU A 291 -9.42 -5.14 15.28
C LEU A 291 -10.08 -6.46 14.87
N TYR A 292 -11.36 -6.40 14.63
CA TYR A 292 -12.18 -7.53 14.19
C TYR A 292 -12.81 -7.25 12.82
N PHE A 293 -13.11 -8.30 12.09
CA PHE A 293 -13.86 -8.28 10.84
C PHE A 293 -15.02 -9.27 10.89
N GLY A 294 -16.19 -8.82 10.47
CA GLY A 294 -17.42 -9.62 10.50
C GLY A 294 -18.39 -9.13 11.57
N ILE A 295 -19.64 -9.56 11.48
CA ILE A 295 -20.71 -9.14 12.39
C ILE A 295 -21.10 -10.33 13.27
N PRO A 296 -20.93 -10.22 14.60
CA PRO A 296 -21.31 -11.29 15.51
C PRO A 296 -22.77 -11.72 15.27
N ARG A 297 -23.04 -13.03 15.27
CA ARG A 297 -24.33 -13.67 14.99
C ARG A 297 -24.84 -13.64 13.53
N LEU A 298 -24.32 -12.75 12.68
CA LEU A 298 -24.72 -12.67 11.28
C LEU A 298 -23.68 -13.26 10.33
N THR A 299 -22.40 -13.11 10.67
CA THR A 299 -21.28 -13.65 9.89
C THR A 299 -20.25 -14.31 10.81
N ASN A 300 -19.29 -15.01 10.22
CA ASN A 300 -18.10 -15.41 10.94
C ASN A 300 -17.32 -14.15 11.39
N VAL A 301 -16.91 -14.11 12.65
CA VAL A 301 -16.08 -13.02 13.18
C VAL A 301 -14.63 -13.45 13.17
N CYS A 302 -13.81 -12.68 12.46
CA CYS A 302 -12.38 -12.88 12.39
C CYS A 302 -11.65 -11.87 13.28
N LEU A 303 -10.77 -12.33 14.16
CA LEU A 303 -9.78 -11.47 14.81
C LEU A 303 -8.68 -11.17 13.80
N VAL A 304 -8.57 -9.91 13.40
CA VAL A 304 -7.70 -9.48 12.32
C VAL A 304 -6.33 -9.07 12.84
N PHE A 305 -6.32 -8.25 13.89
CA PHE A 305 -5.09 -7.66 14.42
C PHE A 305 -5.27 -7.30 15.89
N CYS A 306 -4.29 -7.67 16.73
CA CYS A 306 -4.22 -7.32 18.13
C CYS A 306 -2.94 -6.51 18.39
N PHE A 307 -3.05 -5.40 19.08
CA PHE A 307 -1.92 -4.54 19.46
C PHE A 307 -1.76 -4.41 20.99
N SER A 308 -2.36 -5.34 21.74
CA SER A 308 -2.25 -5.41 23.18
C SER A 308 -0.80 -5.50 23.65
N LYS A 309 -0.50 -4.80 24.73
CA LYS A 309 0.79 -4.81 25.44
C LYS A 309 0.83 -5.82 26.58
N GLU A 310 -0.27 -6.48 26.84
CA GLU A 310 -0.44 -7.41 27.94
C GLU A 310 0.31 -8.73 27.71
N LYS A 311 0.59 -9.43 28.80
CA LYS A 311 1.24 -10.76 28.74
C LYS A 311 0.25 -11.89 28.48
N GLU A 312 -1.02 -11.65 28.76
CA GLU A 312 -2.10 -12.60 28.58
C GLU A 312 -3.22 -11.93 27.75
N PHE A 313 -3.77 -12.65 26.80
CA PHE A 313 -4.90 -12.20 25.98
C PHE A 313 -5.96 -13.31 25.90
N THR A 314 -7.21 -12.93 26.11
CA THR A 314 -8.35 -13.83 25.97
C THR A 314 -9.06 -13.53 24.66
N ILE A 315 -9.06 -14.49 23.74
CA ILE A 315 -9.83 -14.36 22.49
C ILE A 315 -11.31 -14.54 22.85
N PRO A 316 -12.15 -13.52 22.57
CA PRO A 316 -13.56 -13.57 22.91
C PRO A 316 -14.28 -14.75 22.29
N GLY A 317 -15.28 -15.32 22.99
CA GLY A 317 -15.99 -16.53 22.56
C GLY A 317 -16.84 -16.36 21.28
N PHE A 318 -17.09 -15.13 20.84
CA PHE A 318 -17.76 -14.85 19.55
C PHE A 318 -16.82 -14.89 18.35
N VAL A 319 -15.51 -14.92 18.54
CA VAL A 319 -14.52 -15.01 17.46
C VAL A 319 -14.54 -16.43 16.91
N THR A 320 -14.73 -16.55 15.62
CA THR A 320 -14.76 -17.86 14.92
C THR A 320 -13.42 -18.15 14.23
N ASN A 321 -12.70 -17.12 13.86
CA ASN A 321 -11.44 -17.24 13.13
C ASN A 321 -10.41 -16.24 13.65
N VAL A 322 -9.12 -16.58 13.51
CA VAL A 322 -8.00 -15.71 13.86
C VAL A 322 -7.04 -15.66 12.69
N LYS A 323 -6.70 -14.46 12.23
CA LYS A 323 -5.70 -14.30 11.16
C LYS A 323 -4.31 -14.68 11.66
N ARG A 324 -3.52 -15.25 10.75
CA ARG A 324 -2.14 -15.70 11.02
C ARG A 324 -1.27 -14.60 11.63
N GLU A 325 -1.44 -13.37 11.18
CA GLU A 325 -0.67 -12.21 11.59
C GLU A 325 -1.26 -11.47 12.80
N ALA A 326 -2.37 -11.96 13.36
CA ALA A 326 -3.15 -11.24 14.35
C ALA A 326 -2.35 -10.79 15.59
N PHE A 327 -1.40 -11.56 16.04
CA PHE A 327 -0.61 -11.27 17.27
C PHE A 327 0.86 -10.93 16.99
N THR A 328 1.25 -10.69 15.76
CA THR A 328 2.66 -10.39 15.42
C THR A 328 3.19 -9.13 16.10
N SER A 329 2.31 -8.18 16.42
CA SER A 329 2.66 -6.95 17.13
C SER A 329 2.67 -7.07 18.66
N CYS A 330 2.15 -8.16 19.21
CA CYS A 330 2.03 -8.39 20.65
C CYS A 330 3.31 -9.01 21.23
N LYS A 331 4.40 -8.25 21.29
CA LYS A 331 5.72 -8.75 21.72
C LYS A 331 5.77 -9.31 23.15
N ASN A 332 4.91 -8.79 24.01
CA ASN A 332 4.86 -9.20 25.43
C ASN A 332 3.97 -10.39 25.68
N LEU A 333 3.14 -10.76 24.70
CA LEU A 333 2.18 -11.85 24.83
C LEU A 333 2.90 -13.18 25.11
N ARG A 334 2.48 -13.88 26.16
CA ARG A 334 2.99 -15.19 26.55
C ARG A 334 1.90 -16.24 26.67
N THR A 335 0.68 -15.81 27.02
CA THR A 335 -0.44 -16.70 27.24
C THR A 335 -1.63 -16.28 26.40
N LEU A 336 -2.18 -17.22 25.63
CA LEU A 336 -3.44 -17.08 24.92
C LEU A 336 -4.51 -17.94 25.57
N ARG A 337 -5.64 -17.32 25.93
CA ARG A 337 -6.88 -18.03 26.27
C ARG A 337 -7.82 -18.02 25.10
N LEU A 338 -8.36 -19.14 24.73
CA LEU A 338 -9.25 -19.25 23.59
C LEU A 338 -10.36 -20.27 23.81
N SER A 339 -11.48 -20.03 23.13
CA SER A 339 -12.56 -20.98 23.04
C SER A 339 -12.12 -22.22 22.25
N PRO A 340 -12.47 -23.44 22.69
CA PRO A 340 -12.19 -24.64 21.92
C PRO A 340 -12.90 -24.70 20.54
N PHE A 341 -13.83 -23.79 20.25
CA PHE A 341 -14.55 -23.72 18.97
C PHE A 341 -13.83 -22.91 17.87
N ILE A 342 -12.84 -22.08 18.22
CA ILE A 342 -12.09 -21.25 17.24
C ILE A 342 -11.34 -22.10 16.21
N MET A 343 -11.16 -23.37 16.47
CA MET A 343 -10.19 -24.23 15.82
C MET A 343 -10.77 -25.23 14.81
N ALA A 344 -12.05 -25.17 14.50
CA ALA A 344 -12.72 -26.18 13.70
C ALA A 344 -12.87 -25.86 12.20
N SER A 345 -12.08 -24.95 11.63
CA SER A 345 -12.14 -24.75 10.17
C SER A 345 -11.14 -25.68 9.47
N ASP A 346 -11.63 -26.78 8.94
CA ASP A 346 -10.88 -27.84 8.23
C ASP A 346 -10.46 -27.46 6.80
N LYS A 347 -10.36 -26.18 6.44
CA LYS A 347 -9.99 -25.80 5.08
C LYS A 347 -8.52 -25.38 5.00
N PRO A 348 -7.65 -26.16 4.33
CA PRO A 348 -6.22 -25.92 4.27
C PRO A 348 -5.77 -24.74 3.38
N HIS A 349 -6.69 -24.04 2.75
CA HIS A 349 -6.37 -22.95 1.80
C HIS A 349 -6.63 -21.54 2.30
N ASP A 350 -7.25 -21.39 3.46
CA ASP A 350 -7.49 -20.07 4.03
C ASP A 350 -6.38 -19.71 5.02
N SER A 351 -6.02 -18.42 5.09
CA SER A 351 -4.97 -17.84 5.95
C SER A 351 -5.30 -17.94 7.47
N TYR A 352 -5.97 -19.00 7.89
CA TYR A 352 -6.44 -19.21 9.26
C TYR A 352 -5.52 -20.15 10.02
N VAL A 353 -5.39 -19.92 11.32
CA VAL A 353 -4.50 -20.69 12.19
C VAL A 353 -5.19 -21.98 12.63
N THR A 354 -4.55 -23.12 12.39
CA THR A 354 -4.89 -24.42 13.01
C THR A 354 -3.96 -24.73 14.17
N TYR A 355 -4.38 -25.63 15.07
CA TYR A 355 -3.65 -25.95 16.34
C TYR A 355 -2.15 -26.15 16.20
N GLY A 356 -1.71 -26.82 15.15
CA GLY A 356 -0.30 -27.16 14.98
C GLY A 356 0.62 -25.98 14.66
N PHE A 357 0.05 -24.84 14.26
CA PHE A 357 0.84 -23.73 13.72
C PHE A 357 0.87 -22.49 14.63
N ILE A 358 0.19 -22.48 15.79
CA ILE A 358 0.14 -21.31 16.68
C ILE A 358 1.55 -20.88 17.10
N PHE A 359 2.39 -21.81 17.47
CA PHE A 359 3.77 -21.54 17.89
C PHE A 359 4.69 -21.13 16.74
N ASP A 360 4.38 -21.59 15.52
CA ASP A 360 5.15 -21.20 14.32
C ASP A 360 4.90 -19.76 13.93
N TYR A 361 3.65 -19.28 14.09
CA TYR A 361 3.26 -17.92 13.73
C TYR A 361 3.44 -16.91 14.86
N TRP A 362 3.30 -17.35 16.10
CA TRP A 362 3.41 -16.51 17.29
C TRP A 362 4.43 -17.11 18.26
N PRO A 363 5.73 -17.08 17.90
CA PRO A 363 6.78 -17.73 18.69
C PRO A 363 6.95 -17.16 20.10
N GLN A 364 6.39 -15.96 20.37
CA GLN A 364 6.37 -15.34 21.68
C GLN A 364 5.34 -15.97 22.63
N VAL A 365 4.35 -16.72 22.11
CA VAL A 365 3.32 -17.41 22.92
C VAL A 365 3.89 -18.69 23.49
N GLU A 366 3.91 -18.80 24.80
CA GLU A 366 4.46 -19.94 25.55
C GLU A 366 3.34 -20.90 26.02
N ASN A 367 2.15 -20.36 26.28
CA ASN A 367 1.05 -21.10 26.86
C ASN A 367 -0.25 -20.86 26.07
N ILE A 368 -0.98 -21.95 25.81
CA ILE A 368 -2.35 -21.90 25.27
C ILE A 368 -3.28 -22.55 26.28
N ILE A 369 -4.27 -21.79 26.70
CA ILE A 369 -5.29 -22.24 27.66
C ILE A 369 -6.63 -22.33 26.94
N PHE A 370 -7.20 -23.52 26.89
CA PHE A 370 -8.55 -23.72 26.41
C PHE A 370 -9.53 -23.44 27.53
N ASP A 371 -10.25 -22.34 27.40
CA ASP A 371 -11.23 -21.93 28.39
C ASP A 371 -12.61 -22.49 28.01
N GLU A 372 -13.01 -23.52 28.73
CA GLU A 372 -14.32 -24.15 28.51
C GLU A 372 -15.49 -23.27 28.91
N THR A 373 -15.28 -22.25 29.73
CA THR A 373 -16.34 -21.30 30.11
C THR A 373 -16.77 -20.45 28.90
N LEU A 374 -15.89 -20.23 27.94
CA LEU A 374 -16.18 -19.54 26.68
C LEU A 374 -17.13 -20.32 25.76
N LYS A 375 -17.42 -21.61 26.07
CA LYS A 375 -18.46 -22.42 25.36
C LYS A 375 -19.88 -21.91 25.59
N ASN A 376 -20.14 -21.23 26.68
CA ASN A 376 -21.48 -20.90 27.14
C ASN A 376 -22.05 -19.58 26.61
N THR A 377 -21.33 -18.86 25.75
CA THR A 377 -21.97 -17.80 24.99
C THR A 377 -22.90 -18.46 23.98
N LYS A 378 -24.22 -18.40 24.22
CA LYS A 378 -25.33 -18.97 23.45
C LYS A 378 -25.28 -18.59 21.97
N TYR A 379 -24.45 -19.28 21.18
CA TYR A 379 -24.46 -19.18 19.74
C TYR A 379 -24.68 -20.56 19.13
N PRO A 380 -25.89 -20.87 18.69
CA PRO A 380 -26.07 -22.04 17.85
C PRO A 380 -25.32 -21.76 16.53
N LEU A 381 -24.37 -22.62 16.21
CA LEU A 381 -23.87 -22.80 14.85
C LEU A 381 -25.07 -23.19 13.98
N THR A 382 -25.75 -22.21 13.41
CA THR A 382 -26.62 -22.46 12.28
C THR A 382 -25.70 -22.42 11.06
N LEU A 383 -25.30 -23.59 10.62
CA LEU A 383 -24.82 -23.85 9.27
C LEU A 383 -25.88 -23.28 8.33
N LEU A 384 -25.57 -22.12 7.72
CA LEU A 384 -26.22 -21.72 6.50
C LEU A 384 -25.53 -22.49 5.38
N GLY A 385 -26.26 -23.44 4.81
CA GLY A 385 -25.92 -24.25 3.64
C GLY A 385 -25.81 -23.41 2.37
#